data_d2e16775a1a2eee1e5ea7248060a4b63
#
_entry.id   d2e16775a1a2eee1e5ea7248060a4b63
#
_cell.length_a   1.000
_cell.length_b   1.000
_cell.length_c   1.000
_cell.angle_alpha   90.00
_cell.angle_beta   90.00
_cell.angle_gamma   90.00
#
_symmetry.space_group_name_H-M   'P 1'
#
loop_
_entity.id
_entity.type
_entity.pdbx_description
1 polymer ?
#
loop_
_entity_poly.entity_id
_entity_poly.type
_entity_poly.pdbx_seq_one_letter_code
_entity_poly.pdbx_strand_id
1 'polypeptide(L)'
;MQRHILTLIICLLAVVAPAQNKVQKSVPTIYVDAGGVMRWSDTKKEASFFGVNYTLPFAHAYRAMGYLGVDRKTAIDRDVYHMARLGLNAYRIHIWDVEISDAEGNLLENEHLELLDYLIHKLQERGIRTVITAQTDFGNGYPERNQPTGGFSSHYDKCAVHSDAEAIAAQEKYIAALVRHVNPYTGYAYKDDPYIVGFEINNEPCHPGTVVETRNYINKMLSALKRAGNRKPVFYNVSHNQHVVEAYYSTAIQGTTYQWYPIGLVSGHTRKGNFLPFVDRYDIPFSNLKGFDKKARMVYEFDPADILYSYMYPATVRTFRTAGFQWITQFAYDPIDMAAYNTEYQTHYLNVAYTPNKAIGLMIAAEAAQKVGRGESFGNYPADTLFNDFRVSYVQDLSELNDGEKFYYSNTTQTRPKDISQLRAIAGCGKSPVVNYEGREFIGWIVWKRVFGVWK
;
A
#
# COMPACT_ATOMS: atom_id res chain seq x y z
N MET A 1 26.59 32.22 -80.52
CA MET A 1 25.91 32.36 -79.23
C MET A 1 25.72 30.97 -78.62
N GLN A 2 26.67 30.52 -77.80
CA GLN A 2 26.59 29.24 -77.08
C GLN A 2 26.28 29.55 -75.63
N ARG A 3 25.16 29.07 -75.14
CA ARG A 3 24.79 29.13 -73.73
C ARG A 3 25.32 27.88 -72.99
N HIS A 4 26.24 28.05 -72.08
CA HIS A 4 26.69 27.02 -71.13
C HIS A 4 25.69 26.89 -70.03
N ILE A 5 25.10 25.74 -69.83
CA ILE A 5 24.26 25.38 -68.68
C ILE A 5 25.22 24.73 -67.71
N LEU A 6 25.39 25.39 -66.50
CA LEU A 6 26.16 24.87 -65.39
C LEU A 6 25.21 24.05 -64.51
N THR A 7 25.39 22.73 -64.50
CA THR A 7 24.61 21.85 -63.60
C THR A 7 25.30 21.74 -62.26
N LEU A 8 24.64 22.29 -61.23
CA LEU A 8 25.10 22.22 -59.84
C LEU A 8 24.67 20.89 -59.24
N ILE A 9 25.59 19.98 -58.98
CA ILE A 9 25.32 18.72 -58.24
C ILE A 9 25.49 19.02 -56.74
N ILE A 10 24.36 19.06 -55.99
CA ILE A 10 24.36 19.14 -54.54
C ILE A 10 24.46 17.71 -53.99
N CYS A 11 25.63 17.35 -53.45
CA CYS A 11 25.81 16.13 -52.66
C CYS A 11 25.21 16.32 -51.27
N LEU A 12 24.06 15.73 -51.02
CA LEU A 12 23.52 15.59 -49.64
C LEU A 12 24.34 14.51 -48.89
N LEU A 13 25.26 14.93 -48.08
CA LEU A 13 25.87 14.08 -47.05
C LEU A 13 24.85 13.88 -45.92
N ALA A 14 24.17 12.74 -45.92
CA ALA A 14 23.37 12.29 -44.79
C ALA A 14 24.31 11.93 -43.64
N VAL A 15 24.44 12.84 -42.66
CA VAL A 15 25.11 12.53 -41.39
C VAL A 15 24.19 11.58 -40.62
N VAL A 16 24.46 10.28 -40.70
CA VAL A 16 23.85 9.28 -39.82
C VAL A 16 24.44 9.50 -38.42
N ALA A 17 23.76 10.30 -37.62
CA ALA A 17 24.06 10.36 -36.19
C ALA A 17 23.80 8.96 -35.57
N PRO A 18 24.77 8.37 -34.86
CA PRO A 18 24.51 7.14 -34.13
C PRO A 18 23.42 7.41 -33.13
N ALA A 19 22.29 6.69 -33.24
CA ALA A 19 21.26 6.70 -32.19
C ALA A 19 21.95 6.26 -30.91
N GLN A 20 22.17 7.18 -29.98
CA GLN A 20 22.55 6.81 -28.62
C GLN A 20 21.41 5.98 -28.04
N ASN A 21 21.59 4.67 -28.04
CA ASN A 21 20.80 3.78 -27.23
C ASN A 21 20.96 4.22 -25.77
N LYS A 22 20.06 5.10 -25.30
CA LYS A 22 19.89 5.29 -23.87
C LYS A 22 19.53 3.93 -23.32
N VAL A 23 20.48 3.26 -22.68
CA VAL A 23 20.21 2.07 -21.87
C VAL A 23 19.14 2.49 -20.89
N GLN A 24 17.91 2.14 -21.17
CA GLN A 24 16.79 2.40 -20.28
C GLN A 24 17.09 1.60 -19.01
N LYS A 25 17.48 2.28 -17.94
CA LYS A 25 17.76 1.62 -16.66
C LYS A 25 16.53 0.80 -16.29
N SER A 26 16.70 -0.50 -16.21
CA SER A 26 15.62 -1.39 -15.77
C SER A 26 15.12 -0.94 -14.40
N VAL A 27 13.81 -0.83 -14.24
CA VAL A 27 13.19 -0.48 -12.94
C VAL A 27 13.53 -1.60 -11.95
N PRO A 28 14.11 -1.27 -10.77
CA PRO A 28 14.48 -2.28 -9.78
C PRO A 28 13.24 -3.03 -9.28
N THR A 29 13.36 -4.34 -9.16
CA THR A 29 12.35 -5.21 -8.56
C THR A 29 12.66 -5.51 -7.10
N ILE A 30 11.75 -6.19 -6.41
CA ILE A 30 11.94 -6.65 -5.03
C ILE A 30 12.09 -8.17 -5.00
N TYR A 31 12.97 -8.65 -4.15
CA TYR A 31 13.08 -10.07 -3.80
C TYR A 31 13.20 -10.21 -2.28
N VAL A 32 12.95 -11.42 -1.77
CA VAL A 32 13.16 -11.77 -0.37
C VAL A 32 14.43 -12.63 -0.29
N ASP A 33 15.37 -12.22 0.55
CA ASP A 33 16.62 -12.98 0.74
C ASP A 33 16.44 -14.20 1.67
N ALA A 34 17.48 -14.98 1.84
CA ALA A 34 17.46 -16.20 2.67
C ALA A 34 17.18 -15.94 4.16
N GLY A 35 17.37 -14.70 4.63
CA GLY A 35 17.07 -14.24 5.98
C GLY A 35 15.70 -13.59 6.11
N GLY A 36 14.80 -13.71 5.11
CA GLY A 36 13.46 -13.14 5.15
C GLY A 36 13.45 -11.61 5.00
N VAL A 37 14.47 -11.01 4.40
CA VAL A 37 14.55 -9.56 4.21
C VAL A 37 14.18 -9.18 2.79
N MET A 38 13.24 -8.28 2.63
CA MET A 38 12.90 -7.67 1.34
C MET A 38 14.02 -6.74 0.89
N ARG A 39 14.51 -6.93 -0.33
CA ARG A 39 15.63 -6.16 -0.89
C ARG A 39 15.38 -5.69 -2.31
N TRP A 40 15.98 -4.57 -2.64
CA TRP A 40 16.07 -4.07 -4.00
C TRP A 40 16.98 -4.95 -4.85
N SER A 41 16.55 -5.31 -6.06
CA SER A 41 17.30 -6.21 -6.97
C SER A 41 18.62 -5.63 -7.46
N ASP A 42 18.72 -4.31 -7.59
CA ASP A 42 19.90 -3.58 -8.04
C ASP A 42 20.93 -3.33 -6.93
N THR A 43 20.51 -2.67 -5.87
CA THR A 43 21.39 -2.22 -4.77
C THR A 43 21.61 -3.25 -3.70
N LYS A 44 20.79 -4.31 -3.63
CA LYS A 44 20.73 -5.28 -2.53
C LYS A 44 20.41 -4.68 -1.16
N LYS A 45 20.17 -3.36 -1.10
CA LYS A 45 19.76 -2.69 0.14
C LYS A 45 18.38 -3.15 0.56
N GLU A 46 18.11 -3.02 1.85
CA GLU A 46 16.79 -3.24 2.40
C GLU A 46 15.75 -2.34 1.70
N ALA A 47 14.59 -2.91 1.40
CA ALA A 47 13.44 -2.17 0.92
C ALA A 47 12.44 -1.98 2.07
N SER A 48 11.89 -0.78 2.19
CA SER A 48 10.84 -0.46 3.15
C SER A 48 9.73 0.32 2.48
N PHE A 49 8.48 0.00 2.86
CA PHE A 49 7.29 0.51 2.22
C PHE A 49 6.25 0.93 3.25
N PHE A 50 5.61 2.06 2.99
CA PHE A 50 4.48 2.53 3.78
C PHE A 50 3.38 3.06 2.87
N GLY A 51 2.15 2.68 3.14
CA GLY A 51 1.01 3.11 2.34
C GLY A 51 -0.33 2.67 2.91
N VAL A 52 -1.25 2.41 2.00
CA VAL A 52 -2.65 2.18 2.34
C VAL A 52 -3.23 0.99 1.57
N ASN A 53 -4.36 0.49 2.07
CA ASN A 53 -5.29 -0.31 1.31
C ASN A 53 -6.32 0.60 0.64
N TYR A 54 -6.72 0.25 -0.57
CA TYR A 54 -7.66 1.01 -1.38
C TYR A 54 -8.40 0.10 -2.35
N THR A 55 -9.67 0.34 -2.61
CA THR A 55 -10.53 -0.63 -3.29
C THR A 55 -11.43 -0.04 -4.38
N LEU A 56 -11.19 1.17 -4.87
CA LEU A 56 -12.11 1.84 -5.81
C LEU A 56 -12.50 0.99 -7.04
N PRO A 57 -11.62 0.18 -7.64
CA PRO A 57 -12.01 -0.70 -8.74
C PRO A 57 -13.12 -1.70 -8.39
N PHE A 58 -13.39 -1.92 -7.10
CA PHE A 58 -14.24 -3.00 -6.62
C PHE A 58 -15.24 -2.57 -5.55
N ALA A 59 -16.24 -3.43 -5.35
CA ALA A 59 -17.14 -3.43 -4.21
C ALA A 59 -17.84 -2.07 -3.96
N HIS A 60 -17.94 -1.68 -2.69
CA HIS A 60 -18.70 -0.48 -2.31
C HIS A 60 -18.14 0.82 -2.89
N ALA A 61 -16.81 0.95 -3.00
CA ALA A 61 -16.20 2.17 -3.55
C ALA A 61 -16.51 2.34 -5.04
N TYR A 62 -16.48 1.25 -5.82
CA TYR A 62 -16.92 1.25 -7.22
C TYR A 62 -18.37 1.68 -7.38
N ARG A 63 -19.28 1.15 -6.54
CA ARG A 63 -20.71 1.52 -6.57
C ARG A 63 -20.95 2.94 -6.09
N ALA A 64 -20.25 3.37 -5.04
CA ALA A 64 -20.37 4.73 -4.51
C ALA A 64 -20.05 5.78 -5.58
N MET A 65 -18.99 5.58 -6.38
CA MET A 65 -18.69 6.48 -7.50
C MET A 65 -19.85 6.52 -8.51
N GLY A 66 -20.47 5.39 -8.80
CA GLY A 66 -21.66 5.32 -9.66
C GLY A 66 -22.83 6.12 -9.10
N TYR A 67 -23.15 6.00 -7.81
CA TYR A 67 -24.23 6.75 -7.16
C TYR A 67 -23.97 8.25 -7.13
N LEU A 68 -22.71 8.65 -6.99
CA LEU A 68 -22.30 10.05 -6.99
C LEU A 68 -22.20 10.64 -8.41
N GLY A 69 -22.30 9.81 -9.46
CA GLY A 69 -22.10 10.25 -10.85
C GLY A 69 -20.66 10.68 -11.13
N VAL A 70 -19.70 10.16 -10.38
CA VAL A 70 -18.27 10.45 -10.55
C VAL A 70 -17.65 9.43 -11.50
N ASP A 71 -16.90 9.93 -12.48
CA ASP A 71 -16.09 9.07 -13.35
C ASP A 71 -14.98 8.40 -12.53
N ARG A 72 -14.91 7.06 -12.57
CA ARG A 72 -14.04 6.25 -11.73
C ARG A 72 -12.56 6.46 -12.02
N LYS A 73 -12.19 6.69 -13.27
CA LYS A 73 -10.79 7.00 -13.64
C LYS A 73 -10.38 8.37 -13.09
N THR A 74 -11.26 9.34 -13.18
CA THR A 74 -11.03 10.67 -12.58
C THR A 74 -10.87 10.59 -11.06
N ALA A 75 -11.68 9.77 -10.38
CA ALA A 75 -11.53 9.53 -8.95
C ALA A 75 -10.17 8.87 -8.62
N ILE A 76 -9.78 7.84 -9.36
CA ILE A 76 -8.46 7.20 -9.24
C ILE A 76 -7.32 8.22 -9.41
N ASP A 77 -7.40 9.09 -10.41
CA ASP A 77 -6.38 10.12 -10.65
C ASP A 77 -6.20 11.06 -9.45
N ARG A 78 -7.30 11.50 -8.84
CA ARG A 78 -7.30 12.36 -7.65
C ARG A 78 -6.70 11.64 -6.45
N ASP A 79 -7.15 10.42 -6.20
CA ASP A 79 -6.72 9.63 -5.05
C ASP A 79 -5.23 9.26 -5.14
N VAL A 80 -4.77 8.77 -6.29
CA VAL A 80 -3.35 8.44 -6.51
C VAL A 80 -2.47 9.69 -6.42
N TYR A 81 -2.92 10.82 -6.95
CA TYR A 81 -2.21 12.09 -6.80
C TYR A 81 -2.08 12.49 -5.32
N HIS A 82 -3.16 12.34 -4.55
CA HIS A 82 -3.18 12.65 -3.13
C HIS A 82 -2.28 11.69 -2.33
N MET A 83 -2.35 10.37 -2.59
CA MET A 83 -1.47 9.37 -1.98
C MET A 83 0.01 9.71 -2.21
N ALA A 84 0.37 10.09 -3.43
CA ALA A 84 1.74 10.51 -3.76
C ALA A 84 2.17 11.76 -2.98
N ARG A 85 1.28 12.74 -2.79
CA ARG A 85 1.54 13.94 -1.98
C ARG A 85 1.72 13.64 -0.49
N LEU A 86 1.05 12.61 0.02
CA LEU A 86 1.26 12.11 1.38
C LEU A 86 2.57 11.33 1.54
N GLY A 87 3.35 11.17 0.47
CA GLY A 87 4.62 10.44 0.51
C GLY A 87 4.46 8.92 0.59
N LEU A 88 3.27 8.40 0.29
CA LEU A 88 3.02 6.96 0.27
C LEU A 88 3.76 6.32 -0.89
N ASN A 89 4.41 5.19 -0.65
CA ASN A 89 5.15 4.43 -1.66
C ASN A 89 4.69 2.96 -1.76
N ALA A 90 3.65 2.60 -1.03
CA ALA A 90 3.03 1.28 -1.00
C ALA A 90 1.53 1.37 -1.22
N TYR A 91 1.03 0.34 -1.87
CA TYR A 91 -0.38 0.18 -2.12
C TYR A 91 -0.73 -1.31 -2.09
N ARG A 92 -1.65 -1.73 -1.24
CA ARG A 92 -2.18 -3.08 -1.22
C ARG A 92 -3.61 -3.07 -1.73
N ILE A 93 -3.87 -3.81 -2.79
CA ILE A 93 -5.21 -3.95 -3.32
C ILE A 93 -5.84 -5.29 -2.92
N HIS A 94 -7.07 -5.22 -2.43
CA HIS A 94 -7.97 -6.35 -2.39
C HIS A 94 -8.65 -6.49 -3.74
N ILE A 95 -8.54 -7.64 -4.36
CA ILE A 95 -9.33 -7.97 -5.54
C ILE A 95 -10.53 -8.80 -5.10
N TRP A 96 -11.71 -8.32 -5.44
CA TRP A 96 -12.94 -9.13 -5.35
C TRP A 96 -13.01 -10.03 -6.57
N ASP A 97 -12.51 -11.25 -6.41
CA ASP A 97 -12.53 -12.28 -7.47
C ASP A 97 -13.95 -12.52 -8.01
N VAL A 98 -14.96 -12.39 -7.18
CA VAL A 98 -16.38 -12.46 -7.56
C VAL A 98 -16.79 -11.44 -8.62
N GLU A 99 -16.07 -10.34 -8.78
CA GLU A 99 -16.37 -9.26 -9.73
C GLU A 99 -15.55 -9.36 -11.03
N ILE A 100 -14.49 -10.19 -11.06
CA ILE A 100 -13.63 -10.37 -12.23
C ILE A 100 -13.38 -11.82 -12.64
N SER A 101 -14.15 -12.77 -12.11
CA SER A 101 -14.08 -14.17 -12.53
C SER A 101 -15.45 -14.75 -12.84
N ASP A 102 -15.48 -15.84 -13.61
CA ASP A 102 -16.64 -16.70 -13.76
C ASP A 102 -16.62 -17.89 -12.75
N ALA A 103 -17.63 -18.73 -12.81
CA ALA A 103 -17.79 -19.88 -11.91
C ALA A 103 -16.64 -20.90 -12.05
N GLU A 104 -16.04 -21.01 -13.21
CA GLU A 104 -14.91 -21.91 -13.50
C GLU A 104 -13.54 -21.28 -13.22
N GLY A 105 -13.50 -20.04 -12.71
CA GLY A 105 -12.27 -19.30 -12.43
C GLY A 105 -11.57 -18.73 -13.67
N ASN A 106 -12.28 -18.51 -14.78
CA ASN A 106 -11.74 -17.70 -15.87
C ASN A 106 -11.72 -16.22 -15.45
N LEU A 107 -10.69 -15.51 -15.85
CA LEU A 107 -10.62 -14.05 -15.68
C LEU A 107 -11.54 -13.38 -16.70
N LEU A 108 -12.33 -12.40 -16.28
CA LEU A 108 -13.27 -11.65 -17.11
C LEU A 108 -12.67 -10.32 -17.54
N GLU A 109 -12.74 -10.04 -18.83
CA GLU A 109 -12.42 -8.72 -19.39
C GLU A 109 -13.64 -7.79 -19.19
N ASN A 110 -13.64 -7.04 -18.10
CA ASN A 110 -14.73 -6.13 -17.73
C ASN A 110 -14.23 -4.82 -17.13
N GLU A 111 -15.14 -3.90 -16.77
CA GLU A 111 -14.79 -2.58 -16.24
C GLU A 111 -13.97 -2.68 -14.94
N HIS A 112 -14.23 -3.64 -14.07
CA HIS A 112 -13.47 -3.81 -12.83
C HIS A 112 -11.99 -4.14 -13.13
N LEU A 113 -11.73 -5.04 -14.07
CA LEU A 113 -10.35 -5.37 -14.48
C LEU A 113 -9.68 -4.19 -15.18
N GLU A 114 -10.41 -3.47 -16.04
CA GLU A 114 -9.91 -2.25 -16.70
C GLU A 114 -9.53 -1.17 -15.68
N LEU A 115 -10.35 -0.95 -14.66
CA LEU A 115 -10.07 0.01 -13.59
C LEU A 115 -8.88 -0.42 -12.73
N LEU A 116 -8.71 -1.71 -12.48
CA LEU A 116 -7.52 -2.25 -11.81
C LEU A 116 -6.26 -1.98 -12.61
N ASP A 117 -6.30 -2.23 -13.91
CA ASP A 117 -5.19 -1.94 -14.83
C ASP A 117 -4.84 -0.45 -14.84
N TYR A 118 -5.87 0.40 -14.93
CA TYR A 118 -5.69 1.85 -14.90
C TYR A 118 -5.08 2.32 -13.58
N LEU A 119 -5.58 1.83 -12.44
CA LEU A 119 -5.05 2.15 -11.13
C LEU A 119 -3.57 1.77 -11.00
N ILE A 120 -3.18 0.54 -11.39
CA ILE A 120 -1.79 0.08 -11.36
C ILE A 120 -0.90 1.01 -12.21
N HIS A 121 -1.36 1.39 -13.40
CA HIS A 121 -0.65 2.33 -14.25
C HIS A 121 -0.45 3.69 -13.56
N LYS A 122 -1.50 4.27 -12.96
CA LYS A 122 -1.42 5.57 -12.26
C LYS A 122 -0.50 5.52 -11.04
N LEU A 123 -0.50 4.41 -10.31
CA LEU A 123 0.43 4.18 -9.20
C LEU A 123 1.88 4.16 -9.68
N GLN A 124 2.16 3.49 -10.81
CA GLN A 124 3.50 3.45 -11.42
C GLN A 124 4.00 4.84 -11.82
N GLU A 125 3.15 5.67 -12.42
CA GLU A 125 3.50 7.06 -12.77
C GLU A 125 3.98 7.88 -11.55
N ARG A 126 3.58 7.49 -10.35
CA ARG A 126 3.95 8.12 -9.09
C ARG A 126 5.01 7.35 -8.30
N GLY A 127 5.55 6.26 -8.84
CA GLY A 127 6.55 5.44 -8.16
C GLY A 127 6.02 4.59 -7.00
N ILE A 128 4.69 4.47 -6.84
CA ILE A 128 4.04 3.70 -5.79
C ILE A 128 4.06 2.22 -6.18
N ARG A 129 4.53 1.37 -5.26
CA ARG A 129 4.62 -0.08 -5.45
C ARG A 129 3.35 -0.77 -4.97
N THR A 130 3.01 -1.88 -5.61
CA THR A 130 1.76 -2.60 -5.35
C THR A 130 2.02 -4.02 -4.86
N VAL A 131 1.26 -4.46 -3.86
CA VAL A 131 1.02 -5.87 -3.54
C VAL A 131 -0.41 -6.20 -3.92
N ILE A 132 -0.59 -7.25 -4.70
CA ILE A 132 -1.89 -7.73 -5.14
C ILE A 132 -2.35 -8.86 -4.23
N THR A 133 -3.45 -8.65 -3.51
CA THR A 133 -4.20 -9.69 -2.80
C THR A 133 -5.24 -10.24 -3.77
N ALA A 134 -5.00 -11.46 -4.26
CA ALA A 134 -5.69 -11.99 -5.43
C ALA A 134 -7.15 -12.36 -5.19
N GLN A 135 -7.52 -12.66 -3.95
CA GLN A 135 -8.85 -13.06 -3.56
C GLN A 135 -9.27 -12.42 -2.25
N THR A 136 -10.49 -11.93 -2.20
CA THR A 136 -11.10 -11.38 -0.98
C THR A 136 -12.36 -12.18 -0.64
N ASP A 137 -12.34 -12.88 0.49
CA ASP A 137 -13.43 -13.74 0.93
C ASP A 137 -14.49 -12.98 1.76
N PHE A 138 -14.66 -11.71 1.49
CA PHE A 138 -15.73 -10.87 2.02
C PHE A 138 -16.71 -10.50 0.92
N GLY A 139 -17.97 -10.29 1.32
CA GLY A 139 -18.98 -9.85 0.37
C GLY A 139 -18.64 -8.51 -0.27
N ASN A 140 -19.09 -8.33 -1.51
CA ASN A 140 -18.85 -7.10 -2.28
C ASN A 140 -19.84 -5.98 -1.97
N GLY A 141 -20.78 -6.19 -1.03
CA GLY A 141 -21.92 -5.29 -0.80
C GLY A 141 -21.78 -4.29 0.34
N TYR A 142 -21.03 -4.64 1.36
CA TYR A 142 -21.02 -3.84 2.59
C TYR A 142 -20.76 -2.33 2.33
N PRO A 143 -21.49 -1.41 2.96
CA PRO A 143 -22.56 -1.61 3.98
C PRO A 143 -23.90 -2.07 3.43
N GLU A 144 -24.06 -2.18 2.14
CA GLU A 144 -25.27 -2.69 1.48
C GLU A 144 -25.27 -4.22 1.40
N ARG A 145 -26.28 -4.76 0.74
CA ARG A 145 -26.32 -6.18 0.42
C ARG A 145 -25.33 -6.51 -0.68
N ASN A 146 -24.77 -7.72 -0.61
CA ASN A 146 -23.96 -8.25 -1.69
C ASN A 146 -24.70 -8.22 -3.02
N GLN A 147 -23.99 -7.80 -4.07
CA GLN A 147 -24.49 -7.92 -5.42
C GLN A 147 -24.25 -9.34 -5.92
N PRO A 148 -25.28 -10.00 -6.52
CA PRO A 148 -25.08 -11.30 -7.14
C PRO A 148 -24.04 -11.19 -8.26
N THR A 149 -23.09 -12.11 -8.27
CA THR A 149 -22.09 -12.25 -9.32
C THR A 149 -21.96 -13.72 -9.73
N GLY A 150 -21.32 -13.98 -10.86
CA GLY A 150 -21.04 -15.35 -11.32
C GLY A 150 -19.65 -15.85 -10.94
N GLY A 151 -18.89 -15.09 -10.13
CA GLY A 151 -17.52 -15.45 -9.78
C GLY A 151 -17.42 -16.72 -8.93
N PHE A 152 -16.34 -17.48 -9.09
CA PHE A 152 -16.21 -18.82 -8.52
C PHE A 152 -16.42 -18.83 -6.99
N SER A 153 -15.86 -17.88 -6.26
CA SER A 153 -15.99 -17.89 -4.80
C SER A 153 -17.38 -17.52 -4.29
N SER A 154 -18.24 -16.92 -5.13
CA SER A 154 -19.63 -16.59 -4.75
C SER A 154 -20.51 -17.79 -4.51
N HIS A 155 -20.09 -18.99 -4.98
CA HIS A 155 -20.82 -20.24 -4.82
C HIS A 155 -20.48 -20.99 -3.52
N TYR A 156 -19.53 -20.50 -2.74
CA TYR A 156 -19.02 -21.14 -1.53
C TYR A 156 -19.06 -20.18 -0.34
N ASP A 157 -19.18 -20.73 0.86
CA ASP A 157 -18.88 -19.94 2.06
C ASP A 157 -17.37 -19.70 2.21
N LYS A 158 -17.00 -18.77 3.06
CA LYS A 158 -15.61 -18.33 3.27
C LYS A 158 -14.64 -19.48 3.58
N CYS A 159 -15.09 -20.53 4.27
CA CYS A 159 -14.24 -21.67 4.63
C CYS A 159 -14.26 -22.77 3.56
N ALA A 160 -15.41 -23.00 2.93
CA ALA A 160 -15.56 -24.00 1.89
C ALA A 160 -14.67 -23.71 0.67
N VAL A 161 -14.50 -22.44 0.30
CA VAL A 161 -13.64 -22.04 -0.83
C VAL A 161 -12.18 -22.52 -0.67
N HIS A 162 -11.71 -22.76 0.55
CA HIS A 162 -10.36 -23.25 0.85
C HIS A 162 -10.26 -24.77 1.07
N SER A 163 -11.38 -25.48 1.03
CA SER A 163 -11.44 -26.91 1.31
C SER A 163 -12.15 -27.73 0.22
N ASP A 164 -13.08 -27.15 -0.51
CA ASP A 164 -13.76 -27.79 -1.63
C ASP A 164 -12.83 -27.97 -2.83
N ALA A 165 -12.87 -29.16 -3.46
CA ALA A 165 -11.95 -29.51 -4.53
C ALA A 165 -12.22 -28.70 -5.83
N GLU A 166 -13.47 -28.42 -6.15
CA GLU A 166 -13.86 -27.65 -7.34
C GLU A 166 -13.52 -26.16 -7.15
N ALA A 167 -13.80 -25.61 -5.96
CA ALA A 167 -13.43 -24.27 -5.60
C ALA A 167 -11.90 -24.04 -5.68
N ILE A 168 -11.12 -24.98 -5.16
CA ILE A 168 -9.66 -24.93 -5.24
C ILE A 168 -9.17 -25.00 -6.69
N ALA A 169 -9.79 -25.84 -7.53
CA ALA A 169 -9.43 -25.94 -8.96
C ALA A 169 -9.76 -24.64 -9.73
N ALA A 170 -10.91 -24.04 -9.47
CA ALA A 170 -11.28 -22.74 -10.02
C ALA A 170 -10.30 -21.63 -9.57
N GLN A 171 -9.91 -21.64 -8.30
CA GLN A 171 -8.94 -20.68 -7.77
C GLN A 171 -7.54 -20.87 -8.38
N GLU A 172 -7.06 -22.10 -8.58
CA GLU A 172 -5.79 -22.36 -9.29
C GLU A 172 -5.79 -21.77 -10.69
N LYS A 173 -6.90 -21.90 -11.42
CA LYS A 173 -7.10 -21.38 -12.77
C LYS A 173 -7.12 -19.85 -12.75
N TYR A 174 -7.93 -19.27 -11.86
CA TYR A 174 -8.08 -17.83 -11.70
C TYR A 174 -6.73 -17.13 -11.36
N ILE A 175 -6.03 -17.60 -10.31
CA ILE A 175 -4.76 -16.96 -9.90
C ILE A 175 -3.68 -17.07 -10.98
N ALA A 176 -3.69 -18.18 -11.75
CA ALA A 176 -2.77 -18.35 -12.89
C ALA A 176 -3.11 -17.40 -14.05
N ALA A 177 -4.40 -17.17 -14.32
CA ALA A 177 -4.85 -16.21 -15.33
C ALA A 177 -4.53 -14.78 -14.90
N LEU A 178 -4.84 -14.40 -13.67
CA LEU A 178 -4.58 -13.08 -13.11
C LEU A 178 -3.12 -12.66 -13.23
N VAL A 179 -2.18 -13.52 -12.83
CA VAL A 179 -0.75 -13.14 -12.90
C VAL A 179 -0.20 -13.06 -14.31
N ARG A 180 -0.84 -13.74 -15.29
CA ARG A 180 -0.51 -13.67 -16.72
C ARG A 180 -1.19 -12.51 -17.43
N HIS A 181 -2.22 -11.94 -16.86
CA HIS A 181 -2.94 -10.83 -17.46
C HIS A 181 -1.97 -9.70 -17.82
N VAL A 182 -2.05 -9.21 -19.04
CA VAL A 182 -1.21 -8.12 -19.55
C VAL A 182 -1.98 -6.82 -19.40
N ASN A 183 -1.52 -5.97 -18.52
CA ASN A 183 -2.08 -4.63 -18.34
C ASN A 183 -1.90 -3.81 -19.62
N PRO A 184 -2.98 -3.39 -20.31
CA PRO A 184 -2.91 -2.67 -21.58
C PRO A 184 -2.27 -1.28 -21.46
N TYR A 185 -2.27 -0.66 -20.27
CA TYR A 185 -1.68 0.65 -20.03
C TYR A 185 -0.17 0.58 -19.84
N THR A 186 0.35 -0.49 -19.23
CA THR A 186 1.77 -0.63 -18.90
C THR A 186 2.52 -1.53 -19.88
N GLY A 187 1.80 -2.42 -20.58
CA GLY A 187 2.36 -3.44 -21.48
C GLY A 187 3.04 -4.61 -20.75
N TYR A 188 2.98 -4.66 -19.41
CA TYR A 188 3.53 -5.76 -18.63
C TYR A 188 2.46 -6.77 -18.22
N ALA A 189 2.79 -8.04 -18.23
CA ALA A 189 2.02 -9.00 -17.46
C ALA A 189 2.23 -8.73 -15.96
N TYR A 190 1.20 -8.92 -15.12
CA TYR A 190 1.32 -8.62 -13.68
C TYR A 190 2.51 -9.34 -13.02
N LYS A 191 2.79 -10.58 -13.41
CA LYS A 191 3.97 -11.33 -12.93
C LYS A 191 5.30 -10.72 -13.33
N ASP A 192 5.35 -9.91 -14.39
CA ASP A 192 6.58 -9.32 -14.93
C ASP A 192 6.71 -7.82 -14.63
N ASP A 193 5.63 -7.18 -14.17
CA ASP A 193 5.58 -5.75 -13.88
C ASP A 193 6.51 -5.36 -12.72
N PRO A 194 7.53 -4.52 -12.94
CA PRO A 194 8.51 -4.21 -11.90
C PRO A 194 7.94 -3.45 -10.71
N TYR A 195 6.78 -2.81 -10.84
CA TYR A 195 6.13 -2.08 -9.74
C TYR A 195 5.24 -2.98 -8.87
N ILE A 196 4.88 -4.16 -9.33
CA ILE A 196 4.23 -5.17 -8.49
C ILE A 196 5.30 -5.91 -7.70
N VAL A 197 5.28 -5.74 -6.38
CA VAL A 197 6.25 -6.33 -5.44
C VAL A 197 6.05 -7.83 -5.30
N GLY A 198 4.79 -8.25 -5.23
CA GLY A 198 4.43 -9.65 -5.05
C GLY A 198 2.93 -9.87 -4.99
N PHE A 199 2.56 -11.12 -4.77
CA PHE A 199 1.17 -11.55 -4.68
C PHE A 199 0.90 -12.12 -3.28
N GLU A 200 -0.17 -11.69 -2.67
CA GLU A 200 -0.78 -12.33 -1.52
C GLU A 200 -1.93 -13.21 -2.05
N ILE A 201 -1.95 -14.49 -1.68
CA ILE A 201 -2.87 -15.45 -2.29
C ILE A 201 -4.32 -15.05 -2.01
N ASN A 202 -4.63 -14.78 -0.73
CA ASN A 202 -5.97 -14.38 -0.30
C ASN A 202 -5.93 -13.47 0.92
N ASN A 203 -7.00 -12.72 1.11
CA ASN A 203 -7.22 -11.93 2.30
C ASN A 203 -7.93 -12.77 3.36
N GLU A 204 -7.35 -12.85 4.55
CA GLU A 204 -7.95 -13.50 5.74
C GLU A 204 -8.58 -14.86 5.46
N PRO A 205 -7.82 -15.83 4.93
CA PRO A 205 -8.35 -17.13 4.57
C PRO A 205 -8.96 -17.87 5.77
N CYS A 206 -10.00 -18.65 5.53
CA CYS A 206 -10.58 -19.55 6.51
C CYS A 206 -10.19 -21.00 6.18
N HIS A 207 -9.38 -21.64 7.03
CA HIS A 207 -8.99 -23.03 6.88
C HIS A 207 -9.69 -23.90 7.94
N PRO A 208 -10.74 -24.65 7.57
CA PRO A 208 -11.47 -25.48 8.53
C PRO A 208 -10.74 -26.79 8.86
N GLY A 209 -9.73 -27.14 8.06
CA GLY A 209 -9.06 -28.45 8.13
C GLY A 209 -7.80 -28.46 9.01
N THR A 210 -6.94 -29.41 8.72
CA THR A 210 -5.69 -29.69 9.43
C THR A 210 -4.51 -28.90 8.85
N VAL A 211 -3.38 -28.91 9.57
CA VAL A 211 -2.08 -28.37 9.07
C VAL A 211 -1.68 -29.00 7.73
N VAL A 212 -1.96 -30.31 7.54
CA VAL A 212 -1.61 -31.01 6.29
C VAL A 212 -2.47 -30.55 5.13
N GLU A 213 -3.77 -30.42 5.33
CA GLU A 213 -4.72 -29.94 4.29
C GLU A 213 -4.43 -28.51 3.91
N THR A 214 -4.20 -27.63 4.88
CA THR A 214 -3.82 -26.25 4.65
C THR A 214 -2.50 -26.15 3.88
N ARG A 215 -1.48 -26.95 4.25
CA ARG A 215 -0.22 -27.02 3.51
C ARG A 215 -0.42 -27.46 2.06
N ASN A 216 -1.29 -28.45 1.83
CA ASN A 216 -1.60 -28.93 0.50
C ASN A 216 -2.27 -27.85 -0.35
N TYR A 217 -3.23 -27.11 0.24
CA TYR A 217 -3.87 -25.97 -0.42
C TYR A 217 -2.84 -24.91 -0.82
N ILE A 218 -2.02 -24.45 0.11
CA ILE A 218 -1.00 -23.42 -0.18
C ILE A 218 -0.05 -23.91 -1.27
N ASN A 219 0.38 -25.18 -1.24
CA ASN A 219 1.27 -25.75 -2.26
C ASN A 219 0.60 -25.83 -3.65
N LYS A 220 -0.71 -26.06 -3.74
CA LYS A 220 -1.48 -26.01 -4.99
C LYS A 220 -1.43 -24.58 -5.58
N MET A 221 -1.71 -23.55 -4.77
CA MET A 221 -1.65 -22.15 -5.20
C MET A 221 -0.24 -21.75 -5.65
N LEU A 222 0.80 -22.10 -4.87
CA LEU A 222 2.19 -21.87 -5.24
C LEU A 222 2.58 -22.58 -6.56
N SER A 223 2.07 -23.78 -6.76
CA SER A 223 2.29 -24.56 -8.00
C SER A 223 1.59 -23.90 -9.20
N ALA A 224 0.37 -23.40 -9.02
CA ALA A 224 -0.36 -22.68 -10.06
C ALA A 224 0.39 -21.39 -10.47
N LEU A 225 0.80 -20.59 -9.51
CA LEU A 225 1.62 -19.39 -9.73
C LEU A 225 2.94 -19.71 -10.44
N LYS A 226 3.64 -20.76 -10.01
CA LYS A 226 4.89 -21.21 -10.64
C LYS A 226 4.68 -21.66 -12.10
N ARG A 227 3.63 -22.46 -12.37
CA ARG A 227 3.26 -22.88 -13.73
C ARG A 227 2.86 -21.69 -14.61
N ALA A 228 2.30 -20.64 -14.00
CA ALA A 228 2.01 -19.38 -14.70
C ALA A 228 3.26 -18.54 -15.02
N GLY A 229 4.43 -18.93 -14.54
CA GLY A 229 5.70 -18.22 -14.73
C GLY A 229 5.98 -17.12 -13.73
N ASN A 230 5.23 -17.04 -12.61
CA ASN A 230 5.50 -16.06 -11.56
C ASN A 230 6.85 -16.33 -10.88
N ARG A 231 7.67 -15.27 -10.76
CA ARG A 231 8.95 -15.26 -10.04
C ARG A 231 8.98 -14.26 -8.90
N LYS A 232 7.90 -13.50 -8.71
CA LYS A 232 7.77 -12.52 -7.64
C LYS A 232 7.52 -13.24 -6.31
N PRO A 233 7.84 -12.58 -5.18
CA PRO A 233 7.46 -13.07 -3.87
C PRO A 233 5.97 -13.39 -3.76
N VAL A 234 5.67 -14.47 -3.04
CA VAL A 234 4.30 -14.87 -2.69
C VAL A 234 4.16 -14.80 -1.19
N PHE A 235 3.13 -14.11 -0.74
CA PHE A 235 2.82 -13.87 0.66
C PHE A 235 1.56 -14.62 1.08
N TYR A 236 1.46 -14.91 2.36
CA TYR A 236 0.30 -15.56 2.93
C TYR A 236 -0.18 -14.86 4.20
N ASN A 237 -1.49 -14.68 4.30
CA ASN A 237 -2.12 -13.88 5.34
C ASN A 237 -2.30 -14.69 6.63
N VAL A 238 -1.79 -14.14 7.76
CA VAL A 238 -1.95 -14.70 9.11
C VAL A 238 -3.06 -13.92 9.81
N SER A 239 -4.28 -14.42 9.74
CA SER A 239 -5.44 -13.77 10.35
C SER A 239 -6.13 -14.69 11.38
N HIS A 240 -7.10 -15.47 10.95
CA HIS A 240 -8.04 -16.14 11.87
C HIS A 240 -7.67 -17.58 12.23
N ASN A 241 -6.78 -18.23 11.47
CA ASN A 241 -6.58 -19.70 11.56
C ASN A 241 -5.34 -20.08 12.35
N GLN A 242 -5.29 -19.69 13.61
CA GLN A 242 -4.11 -19.91 14.46
C GLN A 242 -3.71 -21.38 14.59
N HIS A 243 -4.67 -22.31 14.53
CA HIS A 243 -4.43 -23.74 14.67
C HIS A 243 -3.67 -24.39 13.50
N VAL A 244 -3.61 -23.73 12.33
CA VAL A 244 -2.95 -24.25 11.12
C VAL A 244 -1.75 -23.41 10.66
N VAL A 245 -1.37 -22.39 11.40
CA VAL A 245 -0.29 -21.43 11.02
C VAL A 245 1.05 -22.14 10.76
N GLU A 246 1.34 -23.28 11.39
CA GLU A 246 2.53 -24.07 11.10
C GLU A 246 2.61 -24.47 9.62
N ALA A 247 1.47 -24.66 8.95
CA ALA A 247 1.44 -24.94 7.52
C ALA A 247 2.09 -23.81 6.71
N TYR A 248 1.85 -22.56 7.07
CA TYR A 248 2.35 -21.38 6.36
C TYR A 248 3.89 -21.37 6.36
N TYR A 249 4.49 -21.52 7.55
CA TYR A 249 5.94 -21.49 7.71
C TYR A 249 6.66 -22.71 7.14
N SER A 250 5.94 -23.82 6.91
CA SER A 250 6.48 -25.05 6.31
C SER A 250 6.37 -25.09 4.78
N THR A 251 5.78 -24.06 4.14
CA THR A 251 5.67 -23.96 2.68
C THR A 251 6.70 -23.01 2.07
N ALA A 252 6.74 -22.94 0.74
CA ALA A 252 7.69 -22.10 -0.01
C ALA A 252 7.21 -20.66 -0.21
N ILE A 253 6.22 -20.15 0.55
CA ILE A 253 5.91 -18.73 0.57
C ILE A 253 7.13 -17.92 1.00
N GLN A 254 7.27 -16.69 0.52
CA GLN A 254 8.41 -15.83 0.85
C GLN A 254 8.14 -14.90 2.04
N GLY A 255 6.89 -14.72 2.45
CA GLY A 255 6.56 -13.88 3.60
C GLY A 255 5.18 -14.14 4.15
N THR A 256 4.94 -13.62 5.33
CA THR A 256 3.65 -13.66 6.04
C THR A 256 3.19 -12.23 6.31
N THR A 257 1.88 -12.04 6.27
CA THR A 257 1.25 -10.74 6.47
C THR A 257 0.37 -10.77 7.71
N TYR A 258 0.37 -9.69 8.49
CA TYR A 258 -0.26 -9.56 9.79
C TYR A 258 -1.16 -8.34 9.83
N GLN A 259 -2.16 -8.36 10.70
CA GLN A 259 -2.95 -7.18 11.05
C GLN A 259 -2.66 -6.72 12.47
N TRP A 260 -2.90 -5.43 12.73
CA TRP A 260 -2.84 -4.91 14.07
C TRP A 260 -3.80 -3.74 14.29
N TYR A 261 -4.78 -3.96 15.14
CA TYR A 261 -5.71 -2.96 15.63
C TYR A 261 -5.54 -2.84 17.15
N PRO A 262 -4.50 -2.11 17.61
CA PRO A 262 -4.04 -2.15 19.00
C PRO A 262 -5.06 -1.67 20.01
N ILE A 263 -6.09 -0.92 19.59
CA ILE A 263 -7.10 -0.31 20.46
C ILE A 263 -8.48 -0.87 20.16
N GLY A 264 -8.55 -1.96 19.42
CA GLY A 264 -9.78 -2.55 18.92
C GLY A 264 -10.14 -2.06 17.52
N LEU A 265 -11.03 -2.80 16.88
CA LEU A 265 -11.36 -2.58 15.48
C LEU A 265 -12.34 -1.43 15.30
N VAL A 266 -13.44 -1.47 16.01
CA VAL A 266 -14.56 -0.55 15.84
C VAL A 266 -15.32 -0.43 17.14
N SER A 267 -15.42 0.75 17.71
CA SER A 267 -16.27 1.02 18.89
C SER A 267 -17.52 1.81 18.54
N GLY A 268 -17.60 2.42 17.35
CA GLY A 268 -18.69 3.29 16.96
C GLY A 268 -18.63 4.69 17.58
N HIS A 269 -17.54 5.01 18.29
CA HIS A 269 -17.33 6.33 18.88
C HIS A 269 -15.86 6.65 19.06
N THR A 270 -15.53 7.93 19.09
CA THR A 270 -14.15 8.40 19.33
C THR A 270 -13.72 8.12 20.77
N ARG A 271 -12.58 7.48 20.93
CA ARG A 271 -11.95 7.21 22.22
C ARG A 271 -10.94 8.30 22.58
N LYS A 272 -10.85 8.61 23.88
CA LYS A 272 -9.96 9.64 24.42
C LYS A 272 -8.99 9.03 25.44
N GLY A 273 -7.76 9.54 25.47
CA GLY A 273 -6.73 9.11 26.40
C GLY A 273 -5.35 9.01 25.76
N ASN A 274 -4.35 8.67 26.57
CA ASN A 274 -3.02 8.37 26.07
C ASN A 274 -2.95 6.94 25.57
N PHE A 275 -2.87 6.77 24.25
CA PHE A 275 -2.77 5.46 23.61
C PHE A 275 -1.35 5.10 23.15
N LEU A 276 -0.33 5.92 23.41
CA LEU A 276 1.07 5.60 23.10
C LEU A 276 1.52 4.28 23.74
N PRO A 277 1.19 3.97 25.01
CA PRO A 277 1.56 2.69 25.61
C PRO A 277 0.97 1.46 24.91
N PHE A 278 -0.13 1.62 24.18
CA PHE A 278 -0.77 0.51 23.43
C PHE A 278 -0.04 0.16 22.15
N VAL A 279 0.85 1.04 21.68
CA VAL A 279 1.62 0.87 20.46
C VAL A 279 3.14 0.91 20.68
N ASP A 280 3.61 0.79 21.91
CA ASP A 280 5.04 0.83 22.22
C ASP A 280 5.76 -0.48 21.84
N ARG A 281 5.04 -1.59 21.77
CA ARG A 281 5.54 -2.91 21.42
C ARG A 281 4.51 -3.71 20.62
N TYR A 282 4.99 -4.42 19.60
CA TYR A 282 4.21 -5.41 18.87
C TYR A 282 4.83 -6.81 19.04
N ASP A 283 4.15 -7.64 19.81
CA ASP A 283 4.54 -9.05 19.98
C ASP A 283 4.03 -9.83 18.77
N ILE A 284 4.95 -10.19 17.86
CA ILE A 284 4.59 -10.85 16.61
C ILE A 284 4.08 -12.26 16.93
N PRO A 285 2.83 -12.59 16.58
CA PRO A 285 2.30 -13.92 16.78
C PRO A 285 3.14 -14.97 16.04
N PHE A 286 3.34 -16.14 16.68
CA PHE A 286 4.00 -17.29 16.06
C PHE A 286 5.49 -17.10 15.73
N SER A 287 6.15 -16.09 16.30
CA SER A 287 7.57 -15.82 16.08
C SER A 287 8.52 -16.95 16.51
N ASN A 288 8.03 -17.89 17.31
CA ASN A 288 8.75 -19.09 17.76
C ASN A 288 8.68 -20.28 16.79
N LEU A 289 7.86 -20.20 15.73
CA LEU A 289 7.70 -21.30 14.78
C LEU A 289 8.93 -21.45 13.88
N LYS A 290 9.29 -22.71 13.60
CA LYS A 290 10.37 -23.03 12.67
C LYS A 290 10.10 -22.44 11.29
N GLY A 291 11.03 -21.66 10.78
CA GLY A 291 10.93 -21.01 9.46
C GLY A 291 10.44 -19.56 9.52
N PHE A 292 10.01 -19.06 10.67
CA PHE A 292 9.59 -17.68 10.84
C PHE A 292 10.67 -16.68 10.35
N ASP A 293 11.92 -16.82 10.77
CA ASP A 293 13.01 -15.90 10.42
C ASP A 293 13.39 -15.91 8.92
N LYS A 294 12.90 -16.88 8.16
CA LYS A 294 13.13 -16.98 6.71
C LYS A 294 12.03 -16.32 5.88
N LYS A 295 11.03 -15.73 6.52
CA LYS A 295 9.87 -15.10 5.87
C LYS A 295 9.92 -13.60 6.05
N ALA A 296 9.65 -12.86 4.98
CA ALA A 296 9.46 -11.42 5.06
C ALA A 296 8.23 -11.10 5.92
N ARG A 297 8.32 -10.00 6.67
CA ARG A 297 7.27 -9.55 7.59
C ARG A 297 6.57 -8.35 7.01
N MET A 298 5.27 -8.48 6.86
CA MET A 298 4.42 -7.44 6.28
C MET A 298 3.22 -7.20 7.19
N VAL A 299 2.81 -5.95 7.31
CA VAL A 299 1.53 -5.56 7.89
C VAL A 299 0.57 -5.28 6.74
N TYR A 300 -0.41 -6.18 6.57
CA TYR A 300 -1.40 -6.02 5.52
C TYR A 300 -2.48 -5.01 5.88
N GLU A 301 -2.81 -4.92 7.16
CA GLU A 301 -3.79 -3.98 7.70
C GLU A 301 -3.40 -3.51 9.09
N PHE A 302 -3.52 -2.23 9.33
CA PHE A 302 -3.52 -1.65 10.66
C PHE A 302 -4.30 -0.34 10.66
N ASP A 303 -4.88 -0.01 11.79
CA ASP A 303 -5.36 1.34 12.07
C ASP A 303 -5.41 1.57 13.58
N PRO A 304 -5.12 2.79 14.07
CA PRO A 304 -5.40 3.14 15.46
C PRO A 304 -6.89 3.27 15.76
N ALA A 305 -7.79 2.86 14.90
CA ALA A 305 -9.25 2.84 14.96
C ALA A 305 -9.86 3.74 16.09
N ASP A 306 -11.00 4.35 15.89
CA ASP A 306 -11.66 5.22 16.88
C ASP A 306 -10.81 6.35 17.52
N ILE A 307 -9.51 6.45 17.16
CA ILE A 307 -8.57 7.42 17.72
C ILE A 307 -8.30 8.50 16.70
N LEU A 308 -8.65 9.74 17.01
CA LEU A 308 -8.44 10.88 16.13
C LEU A 308 -7.05 11.53 16.30
N TYR A 309 -6.25 11.09 17.25
CA TYR A 309 -4.94 11.66 17.51
C TYR A 309 -3.95 11.42 16.39
N SER A 310 -3.27 12.48 16.00
CA SER A 310 -2.35 12.51 14.86
C SER A 310 -1.01 11.79 15.10
N TYR A 311 -0.63 11.57 16.35
CA TYR A 311 0.64 10.93 16.71
C TYR A 311 0.63 9.40 16.55
N MET A 312 -0.55 8.79 16.39
CA MET A 312 -0.67 7.32 16.39
C MET A 312 0.01 6.66 15.20
N TYR A 313 -0.07 7.23 14.00
CA TYR A 313 0.53 6.62 12.81
C TYR A 313 2.06 6.51 12.91
N PRO A 314 2.83 7.60 13.14
CA PRO A 314 4.27 7.47 13.27
C PRO A 314 4.71 6.65 14.48
N ALA A 315 3.96 6.70 15.59
CA ALA A 315 4.22 5.85 16.76
C ALA A 315 4.10 4.36 16.41
N THR A 316 3.00 3.98 15.75
CA THR A 316 2.77 2.58 15.34
C THR A 316 3.79 2.11 14.31
N VAL A 317 4.13 2.95 13.33
CA VAL A 317 5.14 2.62 12.31
C VAL A 317 6.53 2.42 12.93
N ARG A 318 6.93 3.25 13.89
CA ARG A 318 8.16 3.00 14.66
C ARG A 318 8.19 1.58 15.23
N THR A 319 7.10 1.18 15.84
CA THR A 319 6.97 -0.13 16.49
C THR A 319 7.03 -1.26 15.45
N PHE A 320 6.38 -1.12 14.31
CA PHE A 320 6.51 -2.09 13.23
C PHE A 320 7.95 -2.21 12.71
N ARG A 321 8.65 -1.09 12.55
CA ARG A 321 10.08 -1.11 12.11
C ARG A 321 10.96 -1.79 13.16
N THR A 322 10.75 -1.51 14.45
CA THR A 322 11.43 -2.20 15.56
C THR A 322 11.16 -3.71 15.53
N ALA A 323 9.93 -4.12 15.23
CA ALA A 323 9.56 -5.54 15.10
C ALA A 323 10.02 -6.18 13.78
N GLY A 324 10.67 -5.43 12.89
CA GLY A 324 11.29 -5.93 11.66
C GLY A 324 10.40 -5.95 10.43
N PHE A 325 9.26 -5.29 10.44
CA PHE A 325 8.36 -5.17 9.29
C PHE A 325 8.90 -4.24 8.22
N GLN A 326 8.67 -4.59 6.95
CA GLN A 326 9.19 -3.86 5.80
C GLN A 326 8.10 -3.36 4.84
N TRP A 327 6.90 -3.94 4.90
CA TRP A 327 5.71 -3.48 4.20
C TRP A 327 4.64 -3.19 5.24
N ILE A 328 4.10 -1.96 5.21
CA ILE A 328 3.16 -1.50 6.23
C ILE A 328 2.05 -0.74 5.52
N THR A 329 0.83 -1.28 5.51
CA THR A 329 -0.32 -0.65 4.86
C THR A 329 -1.47 -0.43 5.84
N GLN A 330 -1.90 0.83 5.95
CA GLN A 330 -3.05 1.24 6.76
C GLN A 330 -4.35 0.79 6.08
N PHE A 331 -5.36 0.40 6.85
CA PHE A 331 -6.68 0.03 6.35
C PHE A 331 -7.74 1.02 6.87
N ALA A 332 -8.38 1.78 6.02
CA ALA A 332 -8.13 1.89 4.60
C ALA A 332 -8.23 3.36 4.18
N TYR A 333 -7.63 3.68 3.05
CA TYR A 333 -7.79 5.00 2.43
C TYR A 333 -9.20 5.13 1.86
N ASP A 334 -9.86 6.20 2.21
CA ASP A 334 -11.21 6.49 1.74
C ASP A 334 -11.15 7.40 0.50
N PRO A 335 -11.74 6.99 -0.64
CA PRO A 335 -11.77 7.83 -1.84
C PRO A 335 -12.26 9.25 -1.55
N ILE A 336 -11.55 10.26 -2.04
CA ILE A 336 -11.83 11.67 -1.74
C ILE A 336 -13.27 12.05 -2.12
N ASP A 337 -13.76 11.56 -3.25
CA ASP A 337 -15.08 11.91 -3.75
C ASP A 337 -16.22 11.34 -2.88
N MET A 338 -15.99 10.25 -2.13
CA MET A 338 -16.98 9.71 -1.20
C MET A 338 -16.76 10.13 0.27
N ALA A 339 -15.67 10.80 0.57
CA ALA A 339 -15.27 11.13 1.94
C ALA A 339 -16.36 11.91 2.71
N ALA A 340 -17.07 12.81 2.06
CA ALA A 340 -18.17 13.59 2.66
C ALA A 340 -19.36 12.72 3.10
N TYR A 341 -19.53 11.55 2.52
CA TYR A 341 -20.64 10.63 2.77
C TYR A 341 -20.26 9.48 3.71
N ASN A 342 -18.95 9.30 3.99
CA ASN A 342 -18.42 8.22 4.79
C ASN A 342 -17.86 8.70 6.13
N THR A 343 -18.38 9.80 6.67
CA THR A 343 -17.85 10.45 7.88
C THR A 343 -18.14 9.68 9.17
N GLU A 344 -19.16 8.84 9.16
CA GLU A 344 -19.58 8.06 10.34
C GLU A 344 -19.22 6.59 10.21
N TYR A 345 -18.66 6.19 9.07
CA TYR A 345 -18.25 4.82 8.94
C TYR A 345 -17.18 4.52 9.97
N GLN A 346 -17.49 3.52 10.74
CA GLN A 346 -16.72 3.15 11.91
C GLN A 346 -15.31 2.78 11.51
N THR A 347 -14.43 3.81 11.38
CA THR A 347 -13.07 3.67 11.81
C THR A 347 -12.10 2.92 10.93
N HIS A 348 -12.52 2.15 9.95
CA HIS A 348 -11.61 1.52 9.00
C HIS A 348 -11.11 2.47 7.92
N TYR A 349 -11.66 3.68 7.83
CA TYR A 349 -11.33 4.59 6.74
C TYR A 349 -10.57 5.81 7.22
N LEU A 350 -9.49 6.11 6.55
CA LEU A 350 -8.77 7.35 6.72
C LEU A 350 -9.38 8.43 5.84
N ASN A 351 -10.29 9.19 6.42
CA ASN A 351 -10.89 10.34 5.74
C ASN A 351 -9.95 11.55 5.81
N VAL A 352 -8.93 11.56 4.95
CA VAL A 352 -7.88 12.59 4.95
C VAL A 352 -8.42 13.98 4.58
N ALA A 353 -9.54 14.07 3.89
CA ALA A 353 -10.16 15.35 3.55
C ALA A 353 -10.71 16.07 4.79
N TYR A 354 -11.16 15.31 5.80
CA TYR A 354 -11.75 15.84 7.04
C TYR A 354 -10.87 15.69 8.28
N THR A 355 -9.71 15.06 8.14
CA THR A 355 -8.75 14.85 9.23
C THR A 355 -7.33 15.30 8.84
N PRO A 356 -7.12 16.60 8.59
CA PRO A 356 -5.84 17.12 8.06
C PRO A 356 -4.65 16.83 8.99
N ASN A 357 -4.84 16.83 10.30
CA ASN A 357 -3.82 16.44 11.26
C ASN A 357 -3.42 14.97 11.14
N LYS A 358 -4.38 14.06 10.92
CA LYS A 358 -4.09 12.64 10.64
C LYS A 358 -3.38 12.47 9.29
N ALA A 359 -3.73 13.26 8.28
CA ALA A 359 -3.05 13.27 6.99
C ALA A 359 -1.56 13.64 7.15
N ILE A 360 -1.24 14.67 7.94
CA ILE A 360 0.15 14.99 8.28
C ILE A 360 0.80 13.86 9.11
N GLY A 361 0.08 13.28 10.06
CA GLY A 361 0.56 12.11 10.81
C GLY A 361 0.93 10.94 9.88
N LEU A 362 0.16 10.73 8.83
CA LEU A 362 0.41 9.72 7.80
C LEU A 362 1.67 10.06 6.96
N MET A 363 1.86 11.34 6.59
CA MET A 363 3.10 11.81 5.92
C MET A 363 4.34 11.57 6.79
N ILE A 364 4.25 11.86 8.08
CA ILE A 364 5.34 11.63 9.04
C ILE A 364 5.61 10.14 9.20
N ALA A 365 4.57 9.32 9.24
CA ALA A 365 4.69 7.86 9.28
C ALA A 365 5.38 7.29 8.03
N ALA A 366 5.09 7.84 6.83
CA ALA A 366 5.76 7.46 5.59
C ALA A 366 7.29 7.73 5.66
N GLU A 367 7.69 8.86 6.21
CA GLU A 367 9.11 9.18 6.46
C GLU A 367 9.73 8.26 7.52
N ALA A 368 8.99 7.98 8.61
CA ALA A 368 9.45 7.07 9.66
C ALA A 368 9.70 5.66 9.13
N ALA A 369 8.83 5.14 8.26
CA ALA A 369 9.01 3.84 7.63
C ALA A 369 10.31 3.74 6.82
N GLN A 370 10.78 4.84 6.24
CA GLN A 370 12.02 4.90 5.46
C GLN A 370 13.27 5.14 6.30
N LYS A 371 13.16 5.91 7.39
CA LYS A 371 14.30 6.41 8.18
C LYS A 371 14.57 5.61 9.44
N VAL A 372 13.57 4.94 9.99
CA VAL A 372 13.75 4.05 11.14
C VAL A 372 14.32 2.72 10.65
N GLY A 373 15.46 2.33 11.19
CA GLY A 373 16.12 1.07 10.86
C GLY A 373 15.28 -0.16 11.25
N ARG A 374 15.35 -1.22 10.44
CA ARG A 374 14.70 -2.49 10.77
C ARG A 374 15.32 -3.12 12.02
N GLY A 375 14.52 -3.34 13.04
CA GLY A 375 14.98 -3.86 14.34
C GLY A 375 15.57 -2.79 15.26
N GLU A 376 15.61 -1.53 14.85
CA GLU A 376 16.05 -0.43 15.70
C GLU A 376 15.06 -0.21 16.85
N SER A 377 15.56 -0.18 18.08
CA SER A 377 14.74 -0.07 19.29
C SER A 377 14.92 1.28 19.96
N PHE A 378 13.82 1.86 20.40
CA PHE A 378 13.76 3.15 21.08
C PHE A 378 13.18 3.08 22.49
N GLY A 379 12.95 1.86 22.99
CA GLY A 379 12.29 1.64 24.27
C GLY A 379 10.78 1.91 24.24
N ASN A 380 10.18 2.09 25.41
CA ASN A 380 8.75 2.33 25.55
C ASN A 380 8.36 3.77 25.21
N TYR A 381 7.06 4.01 25.01
CA TYR A 381 6.52 5.34 24.81
C TYR A 381 6.08 5.98 26.14
N PRO A 382 6.79 6.98 26.66
CA PRO A 382 6.18 7.95 27.54
C PRO A 382 5.21 8.86 26.78
N ALA A 383 4.53 9.77 27.50
CA ALA A 383 3.55 10.68 26.91
C ALA A 383 4.14 11.69 25.88
N ASP A 384 5.45 11.83 25.85
CA ASP A 384 6.20 12.66 24.90
C ASP A 384 7.50 11.95 24.57
N THR A 385 7.70 11.56 23.31
CA THR A 385 8.79 10.69 22.90
C THR A 385 9.49 11.18 21.65
N LEU A 386 10.82 11.24 21.70
CA LEU A 386 11.70 11.46 20.56
C LEU A 386 12.28 10.13 20.08
N PHE A 387 12.33 9.96 18.76
CA PHE A 387 13.05 8.86 18.11
C PHE A 387 13.62 9.34 16.76
N ASN A 388 14.94 9.27 16.62
CA ASN A 388 15.66 9.89 15.49
C ASN A 388 15.25 11.37 15.32
N ASP A 389 14.75 11.74 14.14
CA ASP A 389 14.28 13.10 13.82
C ASP A 389 12.78 13.29 14.06
N PHE A 390 12.14 12.33 14.73
CA PHE A 390 10.70 12.30 14.95
C PHE A 390 10.36 12.55 16.40
N ARG A 391 9.21 13.19 16.62
CA ARG A 391 8.60 13.36 17.93
C ARG A 391 7.13 13.00 17.87
N VAL A 392 6.63 12.34 18.92
CA VAL A 392 5.22 12.07 19.17
C VAL A 392 4.85 12.50 20.58
N SER A 393 3.73 13.20 20.75
CA SER A 393 3.27 13.73 22.03
C SER A 393 1.77 13.57 22.18
N TYR A 394 1.36 12.85 23.22
CA TYR A 394 -0.05 12.79 23.61
C TYR A 394 -0.54 14.14 24.14
N VAL A 395 0.25 14.79 24.99
CA VAL A 395 -0.15 16.05 25.65
C VAL A 395 -0.46 17.16 24.66
N GLN A 396 0.25 17.18 23.52
CA GLN A 396 0.10 18.19 22.47
C GLN A 396 -0.72 17.69 21.27
N ASP A 397 -1.17 16.44 21.28
CA ASP A 397 -1.70 15.75 20.08
C ASP A 397 -0.83 16.03 18.85
N LEU A 398 0.44 15.73 18.95
CA LEU A 398 1.44 16.17 17.99
C LEU A 398 2.28 15.01 17.50
N SER A 399 2.50 14.97 16.22
CA SER A 399 3.64 14.29 15.61
C SER A 399 4.47 15.29 14.80
N GLU A 400 5.78 15.13 14.82
CA GLU A 400 6.72 15.99 14.11
C GLU A 400 7.80 15.17 13.40
N LEU A 401 8.24 15.67 12.26
CA LEU A 401 9.51 15.36 11.61
C LEU A 401 10.32 16.65 11.50
N ASN A 402 11.57 16.62 11.95
CA ASN A 402 12.49 17.75 11.86
C ASN A 402 13.90 17.25 11.55
N ASP A 403 14.21 16.98 10.27
CA ASP A 403 15.47 16.38 9.84
C ASP A 403 16.49 17.37 9.23
N GLY A 404 16.12 18.65 9.21
CA GLY A 404 16.93 19.73 8.61
C GLY A 404 16.49 20.08 7.18
N GLU A 405 16.03 19.10 6.38
CA GLU A 405 15.50 19.34 5.03
C GLU A 405 13.95 19.38 5.01
N LYS A 406 13.33 18.68 5.95
CA LYS A 406 11.86 18.60 6.08
C LYS A 406 11.45 19.00 7.49
N PHE A 407 10.40 19.79 7.57
CA PHE A 407 9.75 20.13 8.82
C PHE A 407 8.25 19.90 8.70
N TYR A 408 7.78 18.78 9.28
CA TYR A 408 6.37 18.39 9.26
C TYR A 408 5.83 18.40 10.69
N TYR A 409 4.62 18.91 10.90
CA TYR A 409 3.97 18.96 12.20
C TYR A 409 2.46 18.80 12.07
N SER A 410 1.89 17.89 12.82
CA SER A 410 0.47 17.53 12.72
C SER A 410 -0.47 18.43 13.53
N ASN A 411 0.07 19.30 14.38
CA ASN A 411 -0.66 20.28 15.17
C ASN A 411 0.26 21.45 15.52
N THR A 412 -0.30 22.51 16.13
CA THR A 412 0.48 23.69 16.56
C THR A 412 1.71 23.29 17.38
N THR A 413 2.87 23.82 17.03
CA THR A 413 4.13 23.50 17.69
C THR A 413 4.97 24.76 17.94
N GLN A 414 5.85 24.69 18.96
CA GLN A 414 6.90 25.68 19.22
C GLN A 414 8.27 25.23 18.76
N THR A 415 8.38 24.03 18.20
CA THR A 415 9.63 23.50 17.66
C THR A 415 10.12 24.35 16.48
N ARG A 416 11.39 24.73 16.51
CA ARG A 416 12.03 25.40 15.38
C ARG A 416 12.65 24.38 14.44
N PRO A 417 12.60 24.58 13.10
CA PRO A 417 13.37 23.78 12.18
C PRO A 417 14.86 23.77 12.56
N LYS A 418 15.51 22.61 12.43
CA LYS A 418 16.95 22.45 12.74
C LYS A 418 17.80 23.37 11.89
N ASP A 419 17.48 23.53 10.62
CA ASP A 419 18.16 24.44 9.70
C ASP A 419 17.16 25.02 8.69
N ILE A 420 16.77 26.27 8.88
CA ILE A 420 15.84 26.97 7.99
C ILE A 420 16.46 27.15 6.58
N SER A 421 17.79 27.28 6.47
CA SER A 421 18.46 27.51 5.18
C SER A 421 18.48 26.26 4.29
N GLN A 422 18.36 25.07 4.87
CA GLN A 422 18.35 23.80 4.17
C GLN A 422 16.94 23.25 3.93
N LEU A 423 15.90 23.89 4.48
CA LEU A 423 14.54 23.42 4.32
C LEU A 423 14.12 23.33 2.86
N ARG A 424 13.64 22.17 2.47
CA ARG A 424 13.09 21.84 1.15
C ARG A 424 11.59 21.63 1.18
N ALA A 425 11.04 21.22 2.33
CA ALA A 425 9.62 20.98 2.47
C ALA A 425 9.14 21.33 3.88
N ILE A 426 7.99 21.99 3.96
CA ILE A 426 7.25 22.24 5.19
C ILE A 426 5.83 21.73 4.96
N ALA A 427 5.29 20.97 5.91
CA ALA A 427 3.88 20.57 5.90
C ALA A 427 3.35 20.59 7.33
N GLY A 428 2.15 21.16 7.53
CA GLY A 428 1.63 21.22 8.89
C GLY A 428 0.18 21.61 9.02
N CYS A 429 -0.36 21.35 10.21
CA CYS A 429 -1.63 21.88 10.70
C CYS A 429 -1.35 22.81 11.87
N GLY A 430 -2.04 23.96 11.93
CA GLY A 430 -1.85 24.93 13.01
C GLY A 430 -0.58 25.78 12.83
N LYS A 431 -0.15 26.43 13.92
CA LYS A 431 0.95 27.39 13.94
C LYS A 431 2.30 26.74 14.24
N SER A 432 3.35 27.34 13.70
CA SER A 432 4.73 27.02 14.07
C SER A 432 5.58 28.31 14.08
N PRO A 433 6.82 28.29 14.59
CA PRO A 433 7.69 29.46 14.55
C PRO A 433 8.03 30.01 13.15
N VAL A 434 7.78 29.21 12.09
CA VAL A 434 8.08 29.58 10.70
C VAL A 434 6.83 29.72 9.84
N VAL A 435 5.67 29.32 10.32
CA VAL A 435 4.39 29.43 9.60
C VAL A 435 3.35 30.00 10.56
N ASN A 436 2.93 31.25 10.32
CA ASN A 436 1.85 31.88 11.08
C ASN A 436 0.53 31.75 10.31
N TYR A 437 -0.17 30.65 10.55
CA TYR A 437 -1.45 30.36 9.95
C TYR A 437 -2.49 30.02 11.01
N GLU A 438 -3.65 30.67 10.97
CA GLU A 438 -4.71 30.49 11.97
C GLU A 438 -5.86 29.59 11.53
N GLY A 439 -5.87 29.16 10.27
CA GLY A 439 -6.88 28.25 9.73
C GLY A 439 -6.72 26.82 10.27
N ARG A 440 -7.78 26.04 10.13
CA ARG A 440 -7.80 24.62 10.48
C ARG A 440 -7.52 23.69 9.30
N GLU A 441 -7.16 24.27 8.16
CA GLU A 441 -6.87 23.53 6.93
C GLU A 441 -5.42 23.09 6.86
N PHE A 442 -5.16 22.13 5.99
CA PHE A 442 -3.83 21.65 5.67
C PHE A 442 -3.02 22.72 4.92
N ILE A 443 -1.79 22.99 5.38
CA ILE A 443 -0.83 23.79 4.64
C ILE A 443 0.36 22.91 4.26
N GLY A 444 0.57 22.77 2.96
CA GLY A 444 1.78 22.15 2.42
C GLY A 444 2.59 23.18 1.63
N TRP A 445 3.89 23.33 1.96
CA TRP A 445 4.82 24.15 1.25
C TRP A 445 5.95 23.29 0.73
N ILE A 446 6.20 23.33 -0.59
CA ILE A 446 7.42 22.78 -1.19
C ILE A 446 8.30 23.95 -1.60
N VAL A 447 9.45 24.09 -0.97
CA VAL A 447 10.44 25.12 -1.33
C VAL A 447 11.33 24.58 -2.45
N TRP A 448 10.97 24.86 -3.70
CA TRP A 448 11.87 24.70 -4.82
C TRP A 448 12.61 26.02 -5.01
N LYS A 449 13.95 25.99 -4.85
CA LYS A 449 14.87 27.14 -5.10
C LYS A 449 14.16 28.48 -5.42
N ARG A 450 13.78 29.25 -4.39
CA ARG A 450 13.27 30.64 -4.46
C ARG A 450 11.88 30.90 -5.04
N VAL A 451 10.95 29.96 -5.04
CA VAL A 451 9.57 30.27 -5.37
C VAL A 451 8.67 29.84 -4.22
N PHE A 452 8.13 30.80 -3.50
CA PHE A 452 7.09 30.57 -2.49
C PHE A 452 5.74 30.50 -3.20
N GLY A 453 5.07 29.37 -3.13
CA GLY A 453 3.70 29.20 -3.65
C GLY A 453 2.78 28.62 -2.58
N VAL A 454 1.66 29.29 -2.35
CA VAL A 454 0.53 28.77 -1.53
C VAL A 454 -0.30 27.85 -2.40
N TRP A 455 -0.49 26.61 -1.99
CA TRP A 455 -1.44 25.72 -2.60
C TRP A 455 -2.76 25.79 -1.80
N LYS A 456 -3.81 26.31 -2.45
CA LYS A 456 -5.19 26.22 -1.94
C LYS A 456 -5.80 24.89 -2.33
#